data_b4d0edfa03334c60ea9faed3f042b9d1
#
_entry.id   b4d0edfa03334c60ea9faed3f042b9d1
#
_cell.length_a   1.000
_cell.length_b   1.000
_cell.length_c   1.000
_cell.angle_alpha   90.00
_cell.angle_beta   90.00
_cell.angle_gamma   90.00
#
_symmetry.space_group_name_H-M   'P 1'
#
loop_
_entity.id
_entity.type
_entity.pdbx_description
1 polymer ?
#
loop_
_entity_poly.entity_id
_entity_poly.type
_entity_poly.pdbx_seq_one_letter_code
_entity_poly.pdbx_strand_id
1 'polypeptide(L)'
;VTAGQAWGGDIEAVSIHNALLAARHVLHADAAIVIQGPGNLGTETPWGFSGVACGDAVNAIATLGGRPVACLRVSQADARPRHLGISHHSMTAYGRVALAGADVVVPVLEGALGVQVRREAEVLCEPRPGAAQHRLVEVPVDGLMELLRAAEAETGVRLSTMRRGLDEDTAAFIAAAAAGRHVRRILDAEAVHG
;
A
#
# COMPACT_ATOMS: atom_id res chain seq x y z
N VAL A 1 6.12 -4.29 15.64
CA VAL A 1 4.94 -4.99 16.18
C VAL A 1 4.52 -6.08 15.21
N THR A 2 4.28 -7.29 15.68
CA THR A 2 3.68 -8.39 14.91
C THR A 2 2.25 -8.65 15.37
N ALA A 3 1.40 -9.13 14.46
CA ALA A 3 -0.02 -9.36 14.73
C ALA A 3 -0.50 -10.72 14.23
N GLY A 4 -1.38 -11.36 14.98
CA GLY A 4 -2.04 -12.62 14.61
C GLY A 4 -1.06 -13.78 14.47
N GLN A 5 -0.91 -14.31 13.25
CA GLN A 5 -0.01 -15.44 12.97
C GLN A 5 1.46 -15.02 12.72
N ALA A 6 1.73 -13.72 12.60
CA ALA A 6 3.11 -13.22 12.56
C ALA A 6 3.66 -13.10 13.98
N TRP A 7 4.96 -13.41 14.15
CA TRP A 7 5.64 -13.35 15.44
C TRP A 7 7.11 -12.92 15.26
N GLY A 8 7.76 -12.58 16.38
CA GLY A 8 9.18 -12.14 16.38
C GLY A 8 9.35 -10.64 16.36
N GLY A 9 8.30 -9.86 16.55
CA GLY A 9 8.40 -8.43 16.79
C GLY A 9 8.68 -8.10 18.25
N ASP A 10 9.16 -6.89 18.53
CA ASP A 10 9.38 -6.40 19.90
C ASP A 10 8.09 -6.34 20.73
N ILE A 11 6.95 -6.22 20.05
CA ILE A 11 5.62 -6.28 20.62
C ILE A 11 4.80 -7.29 19.82
N GLU A 12 4.16 -8.22 20.51
CA GLU A 12 3.28 -9.24 19.95
C GLU A 12 1.81 -8.86 20.20
N ALA A 13 0.99 -8.88 19.17
CA ALA A 13 -0.42 -8.50 19.23
C ALA A 13 -1.33 -9.61 18.69
N VAL A 14 -2.47 -9.83 19.32
CA VAL A 14 -3.43 -10.85 18.91
C VAL A 14 -4.06 -10.55 17.56
N SER A 15 -4.28 -9.25 17.26
CA SER A 15 -4.96 -8.80 16.06
C SER A 15 -4.33 -7.53 15.52
N ILE A 16 -4.67 -7.19 14.27
CA ILE A 16 -4.26 -5.92 13.65
C ILE A 16 -4.73 -4.70 14.48
N HIS A 17 -5.91 -4.77 15.11
CA HIS A 17 -6.42 -3.69 15.95
C HIS A 17 -5.51 -3.47 17.17
N ASN A 18 -5.12 -4.54 17.88
CA ASN A 18 -4.18 -4.43 19.00
C ASN A 18 -2.81 -3.93 18.56
N ALA A 19 -2.33 -4.35 17.38
CA ALA A 19 -1.05 -3.89 16.85
C ALA A 19 -1.05 -2.39 16.54
N LEU A 20 -2.11 -1.89 15.94
CA LEU A 20 -2.28 -0.45 15.64
C LEU A 20 -2.40 0.38 16.94
N LEU A 21 -3.15 -0.11 17.93
CA LEU A 21 -3.23 0.54 19.24
C LEU A 21 -1.87 0.54 19.96
N ALA A 22 -1.12 -0.56 19.90
CA ALA A 22 0.23 -0.61 20.44
C ALA A 22 1.19 0.36 19.72
N ALA A 23 1.12 0.44 18.40
CA ALA A 23 1.90 1.41 17.63
C ALA A 23 1.60 2.86 18.09
N ARG A 24 0.32 3.21 18.25
CA ARG A 24 -0.09 4.55 18.66
C ARG A 24 0.23 4.87 20.14
N HIS A 25 -0.15 3.98 21.06
CA HIS A 25 -0.16 4.29 22.50
C HIS A 25 1.09 3.83 23.25
N VAL A 26 1.79 2.82 22.74
CA VAL A 26 3.02 2.30 23.36
C VAL A 26 4.26 2.82 22.65
N LEU A 27 4.26 2.81 21.32
CA LEU A 27 5.40 3.30 20.53
C LEU A 27 5.30 4.77 20.14
N HIS A 28 4.16 5.42 20.45
CA HIS A 28 3.89 6.82 20.11
C HIS A 28 4.09 7.14 18.62
N ALA A 29 3.76 6.19 17.76
CA ALA A 29 3.90 6.33 16.33
C ALA A 29 2.82 7.25 15.75
N ASP A 30 3.22 8.20 14.91
CA ASP A 30 2.29 9.06 14.17
C ASP A 30 1.80 8.39 12.88
N ALA A 31 2.58 7.45 12.34
CA ALA A 31 2.18 6.62 11.20
C ALA A 31 2.60 5.16 11.42
N ALA A 32 1.81 4.24 10.88
CA ALA A 32 2.11 2.81 10.88
C ALA A 32 2.08 2.25 9.46
N ILE A 33 3.08 1.45 9.11
CA ILE A 33 3.10 0.71 7.86
C ILE A 33 2.61 -0.71 8.14
N VAL A 34 1.48 -1.07 7.55
CA VAL A 34 0.93 -2.43 7.65
C VAL A 34 1.38 -3.23 6.45
N ILE A 35 2.15 -4.26 6.70
CA ILE A 35 2.64 -5.18 5.66
C ILE A 35 2.30 -6.62 6.03
N GLN A 36 2.21 -7.47 5.02
CA GLN A 36 2.20 -8.90 5.26
C GLN A 36 3.59 -9.40 5.67
N GLY A 37 3.62 -10.46 6.45
CA GLY A 37 4.85 -11.21 6.68
C GLY A 37 5.39 -11.83 5.37
N PRO A 38 6.61 -12.38 5.40
CA PRO A 38 7.21 -13.00 4.23
C PRO A 38 6.35 -14.18 3.72
N GLY A 39 6.27 -14.31 2.38
CA GLY A 39 5.52 -15.39 1.76
C GLY A 39 4.06 -15.03 1.47
N ASN A 40 3.84 -14.17 0.48
CA ASN A 40 2.50 -13.93 -0.01
C ASN A 40 1.99 -15.16 -0.76
N LEU A 41 1.12 -15.93 -0.10
CA LEU A 41 0.46 -17.09 -0.70
C LEU A 41 -0.60 -16.61 -1.69
N GLY A 42 -0.68 -17.29 -2.83
CA GLY A 42 -1.72 -17.04 -3.81
C GLY A 42 -2.04 -18.29 -4.59
N THR A 43 -3.33 -18.57 -4.74
CA THR A 43 -3.87 -19.44 -5.75
C THR A 43 -4.18 -18.60 -6.99
N GLU A 44 -4.51 -19.18 -8.10
CA GLU A 44 -4.87 -18.40 -9.30
C GLU A 44 -6.32 -17.87 -9.26
N THR A 45 -6.99 -17.99 -8.12
CA THR A 45 -8.37 -17.54 -7.95
C THR A 45 -8.45 -16.08 -7.47
N PRO A 46 -9.55 -15.36 -7.74
CA PRO A 46 -9.70 -13.94 -7.36
C PRO A 46 -9.59 -13.66 -5.85
N TRP A 47 -9.93 -14.65 -4.99
CA TRP A 47 -9.94 -14.49 -3.53
C TRP A 47 -8.83 -15.27 -2.82
N GLY A 48 -8.17 -16.19 -3.51
CA GLY A 48 -7.22 -17.12 -2.91
C GLY A 48 -5.83 -16.55 -2.81
N PHE A 49 -5.66 -15.44 -2.12
CA PHE A 49 -4.33 -14.87 -1.84
C PHE A 49 -4.33 -14.17 -0.46
N SER A 50 -3.20 -14.27 0.23
CA SER A 50 -3.09 -13.74 1.60
C SER A 50 -3.20 -12.20 1.65
N GLY A 51 -2.89 -11.49 0.58
CA GLY A 51 -3.01 -10.04 0.45
C GLY A 51 -4.43 -9.46 0.57
N VAL A 52 -5.46 -10.30 0.56
CA VAL A 52 -6.84 -9.91 0.92
C VAL A 52 -6.88 -9.18 2.27
N ALA A 53 -6.04 -9.57 3.23
CA ALA A 53 -5.91 -8.93 4.53
C ALA A 53 -5.59 -7.42 4.48
N CYS A 54 -5.09 -6.89 3.36
CA CYS A 54 -4.90 -5.45 3.21
C CYS A 54 -6.23 -4.68 3.24
N GLY A 55 -7.30 -5.27 2.71
CA GLY A 55 -8.65 -4.69 2.80
C GLY A 55 -9.19 -4.71 4.24
N ASP A 56 -8.95 -5.80 4.98
CA ASP A 56 -9.31 -5.91 6.39
C ASP A 56 -8.54 -4.88 7.24
N ALA A 57 -7.26 -4.64 6.91
CA ALA A 57 -6.45 -3.63 7.56
C ALA A 57 -7.02 -2.20 7.37
N VAL A 58 -7.51 -1.87 6.16
CA VAL A 58 -8.19 -0.59 5.90
C VAL A 58 -9.40 -0.42 6.84
N ASN A 59 -10.22 -1.47 6.98
CA ASN A 59 -11.38 -1.45 7.87
C ASN A 59 -10.98 -1.27 9.35
N ALA A 60 -9.94 -1.99 9.79
CA ALA A 60 -9.43 -1.88 11.15
C ALA A 60 -8.89 -0.48 11.47
N ILE A 61 -8.11 0.11 10.54
CA ILE A 61 -7.57 1.47 10.70
C ILE A 61 -8.71 2.47 10.84
N ALA A 62 -9.70 2.41 9.96
CA ALA A 62 -10.86 3.32 10.00
C ALA A 62 -11.70 3.14 11.27
N THR A 63 -11.90 1.90 11.73
CA THR A 63 -12.62 1.59 12.97
C THR A 63 -11.95 2.23 14.19
N LEU A 64 -10.63 2.33 14.18
CA LEU A 64 -9.85 2.96 15.24
C LEU A 64 -9.68 4.48 15.08
N GLY A 65 -10.36 5.10 14.11
CA GLY A 65 -10.27 6.53 13.83
C GLY A 65 -9.00 6.96 13.09
N GLY A 66 -8.23 6.01 12.58
CA GLY A 66 -7.06 6.29 11.75
C GLY A 66 -7.42 6.63 10.30
N ARG A 67 -6.47 7.17 9.57
CA ARG A 67 -6.61 7.51 8.15
C ARG A 67 -5.93 6.45 7.27
N PRO A 68 -6.70 5.58 6.58
CA PRO A 68 -6.10 4.56 5.75
C PRO A 68 -5.50 5.14 4.46
N VAL A 69 -4.29 4.71 4.13
CA VAL A 69 -3.62 5.00 2.85
C VAL A 69 -3.35 3.68 2.14
N ALA A 70 -3.96 3.50 0.99
CA ALA A 70 -3.83 2.29 0.18
C ALA A 70 -2.61 2.42 -0.75
N CYS A 71 -1.63 1.55 -0.52
CA CYS A 71 -0.47 1.39 -1.39
C CYS A 71 -0.81 0.37 -2.48
N LEU A 72 -0.89 0.82 -3.73
CA LEU A 72 -1.21 -0.04 -4.86
C LEU A 72 0.00 -0.88 -5.28
N ARG A 73 -0.24 -2.15 -5.56
CA ARG A 73 0.72 -2.97 -6.28
C ARG A 73 0.60 -2.69 -7.78
N VAL A 74 1.55 -1.93 -8.32
CA VAL A 74 1.68 -1.63 -9.75
C VAL A 74 2.84 -2.43 -10.33
N SER A 75 2.78 -2.84 -11.58
CA SER A 75 3.91 -3.43 -12.29
C SER A 75 3.88 -3.07 -13.78
N GLN A 76 5.05 -2.81 -14.35
CA GLN A 76 5.25 -2.63 -15.78
C GLN A 76 5.84 -3.87 -16.46
N ALA A 77 6.31 -4.84 -15.67
CA ALA A 77 7.12 -5.96 -16.16
C ALA A 77 6.68 -7.33 -15.65
N ASP A 78 5.54 -7.46 -14.98
CA ASP A 78 5.04 -8.78 -14.57
C ASP A 78 4.60 -9.58 -15.81
N ALA A 79 5.07 -10.81 -15.92
CA ALA A 79 4.73 -11.68 -17.06
C ALA A 79 3.24 -12.10 -17.08
N ARG A 80 2.53 -11.94 -15.98
CA ARG A 80 1.13 -12.30 -15.84
C ARG A 80 0.24 -11.08 -16.10
N PRO A 81 -0.61 -11.07 -17.13
CA PRO A 81 -1.45 -9.91 -17.49
C PRO A 81 -2.25 -9.32 -16.32
N ARG A 82 -2.75 -10.17 -15.40
CA ARG A 82 -3.52 -9.74 -14.22
C ARG A 82 -2.73 -8.92 -13.20
N HIS A 83 -1.42 -8.78 -13.39
CA HIS A 83 -0.52 -8.00 -12.54
C HIS A 83 0.14 -6.83 -13.27
N LEU A 84 -0.09 -6.67 -14.58
CA LEU A 84 0.33 -5.47 -15.32
C LEU A 84 -0.61 -4.31 -14.99
N GLY A 85 -0.07 -3.10 -14.90
CA GLY A 85 -0.84 -1.98 -14.33
C GLY A 85 -1.10 -2.21 -12.85
N ILE A 86 -2.30 -1.93 -12.36
CA ILE A 86 -2.69 -2.23 -10.97
C ILE A 86 -3.02 -3.72 -10.86
N SER A 87 -2.28 -4.41 -10.00
CA SER A 87 -2.51 -5.84 -9.75
C SER A 87 -3.95 -6.14 -9.33
N HIS A 88 -4.51 -7.22 -9.84
CA HIS A 88 -5.81 -7.72 -9.40
C HIS A 88 -5.89 -7.95 -7.88
N HIS A 89 -4.76 -8.14 -7.19
CA HIS A 89 -4.70 -8.22 -5.74
C HIS A 89 -5.12 -6.89 -5.09
N SER A 90 -4.61 -5.75 -5.57
CA SER A 90 -5.03 -4.44 -5.09
C SER A 90 -6.49 -4.16 -5.44
N MET A 91 -6.92 -4.52 -6.67
CA MET A 91 -8.32 -4.38 -7.09
C MET A 91 -9.28 -5.20 -6.23
N THR A 92 -8.87 -6.38 -5.76
CA THR A 92 -9.70 -7.20 -4.86
C THR A 92 -9.65 -6.66 -3.42
N ALA A 93 -8.47 -6.46 -2.86
CA ALA A 93 -8.30 -6.06 -1.47
C ALA A 93 -8.97 -4.70 -1.19
N TYR A 94 -8.65 -3.70 -1.99
CA TYR A 94 -9.22 -2.36 -1.81
C TYR A 94 -10.58 -2.21 -2.48
N GLY A 95 -10.76 -2.77 -3.68
CA GLY A 95 -11.98 -2.63 -4.44
C GLY A 95 -13.15 -3.53 -4.00
N ARG A 96 -12.94 -4.55 -3.17
CA ARG A 96 -14.00 -5.50 -2.77
C ARG A 96 -14.04 -5.80 -1.29
N VAL A 97 -12.91 -5.85 -0.59
CA VAL A 97 -12.82 -6.22 0.84
C VAL A 97 -12.88 -5.00 1.73
N ALA A 98 -12.18 -3.92 1.38
CA ALA A 98 -12.23 -2.67 2.12
C ALA A 98 -13.65 -2.07 2.04
N LEU A 99 -14.30 -1.90 3.18
CA LEU A 99 -15.60 -1.25 3.32
C LEU A 99 -15.46 0.21 3.74
N ALA A 100 -14.40 0.56 4.43
CA ALA A 100 -14.06 1.93 4.76
C ALA A 100 -13.34 2.63 3.61
N GLY A 101 -13.48 3.96 3.51
CA GLY A 101 -12.76 4.78 2.56
C GLY A 101 -11.27 4.88 2.89
N ALA A 102 -10.43 4.88 1.86
CA ALA A 102 -8.99 5.09 1.97
C ALA A 102 -8.50 6.10 0.93
N ASP A 103 -7.35 6.72 1.19
CA ASP A 103 -6.61 7.45 0.18
C ASP A 103 -5.92 6.43 -0.74
N VAL A 104 -6.40 6.27 -1.95
CA VAL A 104 -5.80 5.42 -2.98
C VAL A 104 -4.72 6.22 -3.70
N VAL A 105 -3.47 5.93 -3.41
CA VAL A 105 -2.33 6.68 -3.95
C VAL A 105 -1.96 6.18 -5.33
N VAL A 106 -1.99 7.08 -6.29
CA VAL A 106 -1.68 6.84 -7.70
C VAL A 106 -0.41 7.62 -8.08
N PRO A 107 0.68 6.95 -8.43
CA PRO A 107 1.87 7.64 -8.95
C PRO A 107 1.55 8.24 -10.32
N VAL A 108 1.94 9.48 -10.54
CA VAL A 108 1.82 10.14 -11.86
C VAL A 108 2.91 9.61 -12.77
N LEU A 109 2.60 8.52 -13.48
CA LEU A 109 3.50 7.89 -14.44
C LEU A 109 3.25 8.42 -15.84
N GLU A 110 4.29 8.44 -16.67
CA GLU A 110 4.19 8.85 -18.07
C GLU A 110 3.74 7.71 -19.00
N GLY A 111 3.30 8.08 -20.20
CA GLY A 111 2.98 7.15 -21.28
C GLY A 111 1.75 6.27 -21.05
N ALA A 112 1.69 5.16 -21.76
CA ALA A 112 0.54 4.26 -21.76
C ALA A 112 0.29 3.61 -20.40
N LEU A 113 1.35 3.31 -19.65
CA LEU A 113 1.24 2.74 -18.29
C LEU A 113 0.56 3.73 -17.34
N GLY A 114 0.93 5.02 -17.39
CA GLY A 114 0.31 6.05 -16.55
C GLY A 114 -1.18 6.18 -16.81
N VAL A 115 -1.57 6.20 -18.08
CA VAL A 115 -2.98 6.24 -18.49
C VAL A 115 -3.74 5.01 -17.98
N GLN A 116 -3.15 3.81 -18.13
CA GLN A 116 -3.75 2.57 -17.65
C GLN A 116 -3.94 2.57 -16.13
N VAL A 117 -2.88 2.85 -15.38
CA VAL A 117 -2.88 2.86 -13.91
C VAL A 117 -3.90 3.86 -13.37
N ARG A 118 -3.97 5.06 -13.94
CA ARG A 118 -4.95 6.07 -13.56
C ARG A 118 -6.37 5.56 -13.79
N ARG A 119 -6.68 5.03 -14.99
CA ARG A 119 -8.01 4.50 -15.31
C ARG A 119 -8.42 3.36 -14.37
N GLU A 120 -7.52 2.43 -14.09
CA GLU A 120 -7.77 1.33 -13.16
C GLU A 120 -8.03 1.83 -11.73
N ALA A 121 -7.31 2.86 -11.29
CA ALA A 121 -7.54 3.49 -9.99
C ALA A 121 -8.87 4.26 -9.93
N GLU A 122 -9.29 4.90 -11.01
CA GLU A 122 -10.61 5.53 -11.12
C GLU A 122 -11.72 4.49 -10.93
N VAL A 123 -11.63 3.34 -11.61
CA VAL A 123 -12.57 2.20 -11.43
C VAL A 123 -12.55 1.69 -9.99
N LEU A 124 -11.37 1.57 -9.37
CA LEU A 124 -11.25 1.15 -7.97
C LEU A 124 -11.94 2.13 -7.01
N CYS A 125 -11.92 3.43 -7.32
CA CYS A 125 -12.52 4.48 -6.51
C CYS A 125 -13.99 4.77 -6.85
N GLU A 126 -14.61 4.06 -7.80
CA GLU A 126 -16.04 4.20 -8.08
C GLU A 126 -16.89 3.87 -6.83
N PRO A 127 -18.01 4.60 -6.64
CA PRO A 127 -18.93 4.30 -5.54
C PRO A 127 -19.43 2.86 -5.58
N ARG A 128 -19.47 2.20 -4.43
CA ARG A 128 -19.93 0.82 -4.28
C ARG A 128 -21.01 0.71 -3.21
N PRO A 129 -22.04 -0.11 -3.43
CA PRO A 129 -23.04 -0.37 -2.41
C PRO A 129 -22.42 -0.94 -1.13
N GLY A 130 -22.79 -0.41 0.03
CA GLY A 130 -22.37 -0.92 1.33
C GLY A 130 -20.91 -0.60 1.72
N ALA A 131 -20.19 0.21 0.95
CA ALA A 131 -18.84 0.65 1.27
C ALA A 131 -18.69 2.16 1.14
N ALA A 132 -17.81 2.75 1.95
CA ALA A 132 -17.42 4.15 1.78
C ALA A 132 -16.56 4.32 0.52
N GLN A 133 -16.71 5.46 -0.14
CA GLN A 133 -15.96 5.75 -1.35
C GLN A 133 -14.49 6.03 -1.02
N HIS A 134 -13.58 5.44 -1.79
CA HIS A 134 -12.16 5.77 -1.75
C HIS A 134 -11.91 7.15 -2.38
N ARG A 135 -10.85 7.80 -1.92
CA ARG A 135 -10.35 9.05 -2.50
C ARG A 135 -9.13 8.77 -3.35
N LEU A 136 -9.20 9.03 -4.66
CA LEU A 136 -8.05 8.96 -5.55
C LEU A 136 -7.10 10.13 -5.24
N VAL A 137 -5.81 9.82 -5.05
CA VAL A 137 -4.76 10.80 -4.74
C VAL A 137 -3.60 10.62 -5.71
N GLU A 138 -3.46 11.54 -6.64
CA GLU A 138 -2.32 11.58 -7.55
C GLU A 138 -1.09 12.16 -6.86
N VAL A 139 0.05 11.48 -6.99
CA VAL A 139 1.31 11.89 -6.39
C VAL A 139 2.40 12.00 -7.45
N PRO A 140 3.01 13.19 -7.64
CA PRO A 140 4.16 13.37 -8.52
C PRO A 140 5.32 12.47 -8.12
N VAL A 141 6.03 11.94 -9.11
CA VAL A 141 7.09 10.95 -8.91
C VAL A 141 8.50 11.53 -8.95
N ASP A 142 8.64 12.84 -9.21
CA ASP A 142 9.93 13.53 -9.26
C ASP A 142 10.78 13.25 -8.01
N GLY A 143 12.03 12.87 -8.21
CA GLY A 143 12.97 12.56 -7.14
C GLY A 143 12.71 11.26 -6.37
N LEU A 144 11.64 10.48 -6.68
CA LEU A 144 11.39 9.22 -5.97
C LEU A 144 12.41 8.14 -6.34
N MET A 145 12.89 8.12 -7.58
CA MET A 145 13.89 7.16 -7.99
C MET A 145 15.23 7.38 -7.28
N GLU A 146 15.63 8.63 -7.13
CA GLU A 146 16.83 9.03 -6.38
C GLU A 146 16.72 8.62 -4.91
N LEU A 147 15.56 8.81 -4.29
CA LEU A 147 15.31 8.38 -2.91
C LEU A 147 15.39 6.86 -2.76
N LEU A 148 14.85 6.09 -3.71
CA LEU A 148 14.92 4.63 -3.70
C LEU A 148 16.36 4.14 -3.85
N ARG A 149 17.14 4.73 -4.75
CA ARG A 149 18.58 4.41 -4.90
C ARG A 149 19.39 4.78 -3.65
N ALA A 150 19.08 5.92 -3.04
CA ALA A 150 19.71 6.32 -1.78
C ALA A 150 19.39 5.32 -0.66
N ALA A 151 18.16 4.85 -0.57
CA ALA A 151 17.75 3.82 0.40
C ALA A 151 18.50 2.49 0.19
N GLU A 152 18.69 2.03 -1.06
CA GLU A 152 19.51 0.86 -1.35
C GLU A 152 20.96 1.05 -0.89
N ALA A 153 21.51 2.23 -1.17
CA ALA A 153 22.89 2.54 -0.81
C ALA A 153 23.10 2.63 0.71
N GLU A 154 22.16 3.25 1.43
CA GLU A 154 22.22 3.43 2.87
C GLU A 154 22.03 2.11 3.63
N THR A 155 21.08 1.30 3.20
CA THR A 155 20.75 0.04 3.89
C THR A 155 21.60 -1.13 3.45
N GLY A 156 22.24 -1.06 2.29
CA GLY A 156 22.91 -2.19 1.65
C GLY A 156 21.94 -3.28 1.15
N VAL A 157 20.62 -3.01 1.18
CA VAL A 157 19.59 -3.95 0.76
C VAL A 157 19.12 -3.62 -0.65
N ARG A 158 19.31 -4.58 -1.57
CA ARG A 158 18.80 -4.45 -2.92
C ARG A 158 17.27 -4.59 -2.97
N LEU A 159 16.60 -3.58 -3.48
CA LEU A 159 15.15 -3.62 -3.69
C LEU A 159 14.81 -4.60 -4.82
N SER A 160 13.92 -5.55 -4.54
CA SER A 160 13.48 -6.51 -5.54
C SER A 160 12.02 -6.92 -5.34
N THR A 161 11.32 -7.17 -6.44
CA THR A 161 9.96 -7.73 -6.45
C THR A 161 9.89 -8.82 -7.51
N MET A 162 9.46 -10.03 -7.15
CA MET A 162 9.37 -11.16 -8.09
C MET A 162 10.66 -11.37 -8.92
N ARG A 163 11.83 -11.24 -8.29
CA ARG A 163 13.18 -11.30 -8.91
C ARG A 163 13.50 -10.15 -9.87
N ARG A 164 12.71 -9.09 -9.90
CA ARG A 164 12.99 -7.88 -10.68
C ARG A 164 13.49 -6.79 -9.76
N GLY A 165 14.59 -6.16 -10.11
CA GLY A 165 15.17 -5.03 -9.40
C GLY A 165 14.50 -3.70 -9.76
N LEU A 166 15.04 -2.64 -9.20
CA LEU A 166 14.52 -1.28 -9.30
C LEU A 166 14.40 -0.80 -10.76
N ASP A 167 15.35 -1.13 -11.60
CA ASP A 167 15.36 -0.73 -13.03
C ASP A 167 14.49 -1.65 -13.91
N GLU A 168 14.22 -2.87 -13.46
CA GLU A 168 13.46 -3.86 -14.23
C GLU A 168 11.94 -3.71 -14.04
N ASP A 169 11.49 -3.23 -12.89
CA ASP A 169 10.07 -3.00 -12.59
C ASP A 169 9.88 -1.72 -11.77
N THR A 170 10.39 -0.61 -12.30
CA THR A 170 10.42 0.71 -11.66
C THR A 170 9.07 1.12 -11.08
N ALA A 171 7.97 0.87 -11.82
CA ALA A 171 6.63 1.27 -11.39
C ALA A 171 6.21 0.63 -10.06
N ALA A 172 6.68 -0.58 -9.76
CA ALA A 172 6.36 -1.27 -8.50
C ALA A 172 6.93 -0.52 -7.28
N PHE A 173 8.14 -0.04 -7.39
CA PHE A 173 8.83 0.67 -6.30
C PHE A 173 8.36 2.13 -6.20
N ILE A 174 8.18 2.79 -7.34
CA ILE A 174 7.64 4.16 -7.41
C ILE A 174 6.24 4.24 -6.79
N ALA A 175 5.37 3.25 -7.00
CA ALA A 175 4.04 3.23 -6.39
C ALA A 175 4.11 3.19 -4.85
N ALA A 176 5.01 2.37 -4.30
CA ALA A 176 5.24 2.30 -2.85
C ALA A 176 5.83 3.61 -2.31
N ALA A 177 6.84 4.16 -2.98
CA ALA A 177 7.46 5.43 -2.60
C ALA A 177 6.47 6.60 -2.67
N ALA A 178 5.58 6.63 -3.66
CA ALA A 178 4.52 7.63 -3.77
C ALA A 178 3.54 7.55 -2.58
N ALA A 179 3.18 6.34 -2.13
CA ALA A 179 2.35 6.16 -0.93
C ALA A 179 3.06 6.73 0.32
N GLY A 180 4.34 6.43 0.49
CA GLY A 180 5.15 7.00 1.57
C GLY A 180 5.23 8.53 1.53
N ARG A 181 5.44 9.11 0.33
CA ARG A 181 5.41 10.57 0.13
C ARG A 181 4.07 11.19 0.51
N HIS A 182 2.96 10.52 0.20
CA HIS A 182 1.65 10.99 0.59
C HIS A 182 1.45 10.98 2.10
N VAL A 183 1.85 9.90 2.78
CA VAL A 183 1.82 9.83 4.25
C VAL A 183 2.65 10.96 4.86
N ARG A 184 3.86 11.21 4.36
CA ARG A 184 4.69 12.32 4.84
C ARG A 184 3.99 13.67 4.71
N ARG A 185 3.31 13.93 3.58
CA ARG A 185 2.53 15.17 3.40
C ARG A 185 1.38 15.30 4.39
N ILE A 186 0.73 14.20 4.76
CA ILE A 186 -0.31 14.20 5.79
C ILE A 186 0.28 14.62 7.12
N LEU A 187 1.38 13.99 7.55
CA LEU A 187 2.06 14.30 8.80
C LEU A 187 2.55 15.75 8.87
N ASP A 188 3.12 16.26 7.78
CA ASP A 188 3.58 17.66 7.72
C ASP A 188 2.41 18.64 7.86
N ALA A 189 1.26 18.34 7.26
CA ALA A 189 0.07 19.18 7.37
C ALA A 189 -0.53 19.15 8.79
N GLU A 190 -0.53 18.01 9.46
CA GLU A 190 -1.00 17.89 10.85
C GLU A 190 -0.07 18.61 11.83
N ALA A 191 1.24 18.55 11.63
CA ALA A 191 2.22 19.25 12.45
C ALA A 191 2.13 20.79 12.39
N VAL A 192 1.55 21.34 11.32
CA VAL A 192 1.34 22.80 11.15
C VAL A 192 0.06 23.27 11.88
N HIS A 193 -0.88 22.37 12.18
CA HIS A 193 -2.20 22.71 12.74
C HIS A 193 -2.39 22.27 14.20
N GLY A 194 -1.42 21.56 14.77
CA GLY A 194 -1.38 21.11 16.16
C GLY A 194 -0.39 21.92 16.98
#